data_277016636b6be21cfa2be374e480135c
#
_entry.id   277016636b6be21cfa2be374e480135c
#
_cell.length_a   1.000
_cell.length_b   1.000
_cell.length_c   1.000
_cell.angle_alpha   90.00
_cell.angle_beta   90.00
_cell.angle_gamma   90.00
#
_symmetry.space_group_name_H-M   'P 1'
#
loop_
_entity.id
_entity.type
_entity.pdbx_description
1 polymer ?
#
loop_
_entity_poly.entity_id
_entity_poly.type
_entity_poly.pdbx_seq_one_letter_code
_entity_poly.pdbx_strand_id
1 'polypeptide(L)'
;MTDPSPFPDPSPDLPQGWVAWIPGEDDLPDLLALRAADGAPYTGHGSVDEAAIRSEVVGQASWSRRQLLVGDGARTRGWVSVQDRAAGRTTVSLYLEREPDGVDRVAAALYDWADVQGAAIARLRGLERTRMDASPYADDTVQRGWLGRAGYERRRGWLHMTRPVVPGEALPALREGVTVRRVARHENGVPYAHDLQIVHRMLEESFQDHFNSYRESFPEFVQRLREDPGHRWDHWWLAFVHDGAGQEWEPAGAIVCSVLAADDAGVEGSYVDYIGVNRAARGRGVAKGLLHTVIRDAAERGRNRVGLEVDADSPTQADALYRSMGWATDYVTESWFKDVVAW
;
A
#
# COMPACT_ATOMS: atom_id res chain seq x y z
N MET A 1 -3.53 11.53 37.33
CA MET A 1 -3.80 12.61 36.36
C MET A 1 -3.37 12.00 35.03
N THR A 2 -4.30 11.50 34.25
CA THR A 2 -4.03 11.07 32.87
C THR A 2 -3.80 12.32 32.03
N ASP A 3 -2.64 12.39 31.41
CA ASP A 3 -2.32 13.42 30.42
C ASP A 3 -3.43 13.39 29.36
N PRO A 4 -4.12 14.51 29.07
CA PRO A 4 -5.17 14.50 28.06
C PRO A 4 -4.55 14.06 26.75
N SER A 5 -5.16 13.08 26.10
CA SER A 5 -4.75 12.63 24.76
C SER A 5 -4.52 13.88 23.88
N PRO A 6 -3.36 14.00 23.22
CA PRO A 6 -3.10 15.14 22.34
C PRO A 6 -4.02 15.17 21.12
N PHE A 7 -4.92 14.21 21.01
CA PHE A 7 -5.89 14.10 19.94
C PHE A 7 -7.27 14.51 20.46
N PRO A 8 -7.95 15.43 19.79
CA PRO A 8 -9.36 15.63 20.04
C PRO A 8 -10.06 14.28 19.76
N ASP A 9 -10.94 13.90 20.65
CA ASP A 9 -11.87 12.80 20.46
C ASP A 9 -13.26 13.40 20.14
N PRO A 10 -13.43 13.99 18.93
CA PRO A 10 -14.74 14.43 18.50
C PRO A 10 -15.44 13.19 17.98
N SER A 11 -16.45 12.74 18.68
CA SER A 11 -17.40 11.80 18.09
C SER A 11 -17.97 12.44 16.84
N PRO A 12 -18.05 11.71 15.70
CA PRO A 12 -18.69 12.22 14.49
C PRO A 12 -20.16 12.53 14.76
N ASP A 13 -20.69 13.58 14.10
CA ASP A 13 -22.11 13.95 14.17
C ASP A 13 -22.95 12.97 13.34
N LEU A 14 -23.24 11.82 13.94
CA LEU A 14 -23.95 10.73 13.27
C LEU A 14 -25.48 10.94 13.30
N PRO A 15 -26.20 10.48 12.29
CA PRO A 15 -27.66 10.45 12.30
C PRO A 15 -28.21 9.64 13.47
N GLN A 16 -29.45 9.93 13.87
CA GLN A 16 -30.13 9.20 14.94
C GLN A 16 -30.15 7.68 14.66
N GLY A 17 -29.80 6.89 15.67
CA GLY A 17 -29.73 5.44 15.59
C GLY A 17 -28.37 4.89 15.19
N TRP A 18 -27.40 5.77 14.83
CA TRP A 18 -26.02 5.37 14.61
C TRP A 18 -25.15 5.67 15.83
N VAL A 19 -24.23 4.77 16.09
CA VAL A 19 -23.23 4.90 17.18
C VAL A 19 -21.84 4.66 16.60
N ALA A 20 -20.81 5.21 17.26
CA ALA A 20 -19.42 5.02 16.89
C ALA A 20 -18.63 4.47 18.08
N TRP A 21 -17.63 3.60 17.80
CA TRP A 21 -16.69 3.07 18.78
C TRP A 21 -15.33 2.79 18.17
N ILE A 22 -14.31 2.65 19.00
CA ILE A 22 -12.95 2.31 18.58
C ILE A 22 -12.89 0.79 18.36
N PRO A 23 -12.36 0.29 17.21
CA PRO A 23 -12.26 -1.14 16.94
C PRO A 23 -11.33 -1.86 17.92
N GLY A 24 -11.69 -3.09 18.26
CA GLY A 24 -10.90 -4.01 19.06
C GLY A 24 -10.81 -5.41 18.45
N GLU A 25 -10.19 -6.33 19.18
CA GLU A 25 -10.01 -7.73 18.77
C GLU A 25 -11.37 -8.41 18.48
N ASP A 26 -12.38 -8.11 19.28
CA ASP A 26 -13.71 -8.73 19.16
C ASP A 26 -14.47 -8.29 17.91
N ASP A 27 -14.09 -7.17 17.29
CA ASP A 27 -14.72 -6.65 16.08
C ASP A 27 -14.16 -7.26 14.80
N LEU A 28 -13.06 -8.03 14.87
CA LEU A 28 -12.37 -8.57 13.67
C LEU A 28 -13.28 -9.36 12.74
N PRO A 29 -14.20 -10.23 13.19
CA PRO A 29 -15.09 -10.96 12.28
C PRO A 29 -15.96 -10.03 11.43
N ASP A 30 -16.51 -8.96 12.02
CA ASP A 30 -17.32 -7.98 11.31
C ASP A 30 -16.48 -7.17 10.31
N LEU A 31 -15.25 -6.81 10.68
CA LEU A 31 -14.33 -6.08 9.82
C LEU A 31 -13.88 -6.89 8.61
N LEU A 32 -13.63 -8.18 8.79
CA LEU A 32 -13.35 -9.12 7.70
C LEU A 32 -14.53 -9.19 6.73
N ALA A 33 -15.74 -9.36 7.26
CA ALA A 33 -16.96 -9.41 6.45
C ALA A 33 -17.19 -8.09 5.70
N LEU A 34 -17.01 -6.95 6.35
CA LEU A 34 -17.17 -5.61 5.75
C LEU A 34 -16.16 -5.38 4.61
N ARG A 35 -14.89 -5.72 4.82
CA ARG A 35 -13.83 -5.62 3.81
C ARG A 35 -14.06 -6.54 2.63
N ALA A 36 -14.49 -7.78 2.89
CA ALA A 36 -14.85 -8.73 1.85
C ALA A 36 -16.00 -8.23 0.98
N ALA A 37 -17.07 -7.74 1.62
CA ALA A 37 -18.25 -7.20 0.93
C ALA A 37 -17.93 -5.93 0.13
N ASP A 38 -17.04 -5.06 0.64
CA ASP A 38 -16.62 -3.83 -0.05
C ASP A 38 -15.80 -4.14 -1.31
N GLY A 39 -14.90 -5.14 -1.25
CA GLY A 39 -14.00 -5.46 -2.36
C GLY A 39 -14.58 -6.38 -3.43
N ALA A 40 -15.45 -7.33 -3.04
CA ALA A 40 -15.94 -8.40 -3.92
C ALA A 40 -16.54 -7.94 -5.27
N PRO A 41 -17.33 -6.85 -5.33
CA PRO A 41 -17.89 -6.37 -6.60
C PRO A 41 -16.84 -5.95 -7.63
N TYR A 42 -15.64 -5.56 -7.19
CA TYR A 42 -14.59 -4.97 -8.03
C TYR A 42 -13.44 -5.94 -8.31
N THR A 43 -13.10 -6.79 -7.34
CA THR A 43 -11.99 -7.75 -7.45
C THR A 43 -12.43 -9.11 -7.98
N GLY A 44 -13.74 -9.39 -7.99
CA GLY A 44 -14.29 -10.68 -8.38
C GLY A 44 -14.17 -11.79 -7.32
N HIS A 45 -13.63 -11.47 -6.15
CA HIS A 45 -13.52 -12.39 -5.01
C HIS A 45 -13.71 -11.65 -3.69
N GLY A 46 -14.16 -12.37 -2.65
CA GLY A 46 -14.33 -11.83 -1.30
C GLY A 46 -13.19 -12.18 -0.35
N SER A 47 -12.07 -12.69 -0.85
CA SER A 47 -10.92 -13.00 0.01
C SER A 47 -10.25 -11.72 0.52
N VAL A 48 -9.92 -11.72 1.81
CA VAL A 48 -9.25 -10.61 2.49
C VAL A 48 -8.08 -11.13 3.31
N ASP A 49 -7.07 -10.29 3.50
CA ASP A 49 -5.94 -10.62 4.37
C ASP A 49 -6.32 -10.35 5.83
N GLU A 50 -6.67 -11.42 6.55
CA GLU A 50 -6.98 -11.34 7.99
C GLU A 50 -5.80 -10.80 8.80
N ALA A 51 -4.56 -11.22 8.49
CA ALA A 51 -3.39 -10.77 9.21
C ALA A 51 -3.15 -9.26 9.04
N ALA A 52 -3.39 -8.73 7.82
CA ALA A 52 -3.32 -7.30 7.55
C ALA A 52 -4.38 -6.53 8.34
N ILE A 53 -5.65 -6.96 8.31
CA ILE A 53 -6.74 -6.32 9.07
C ILE A 53 -6.45 -6.38 10.58
N ARG A 54 -6.04 -7.52 11.11
CA ARG A 54 -5.63 -7.64 12.51
C ARG A 54 -4.48 -6.70 12.87
N SER A 55 -3.47 -6.57 12.00
CA SER A 55 -2.36 -5.64 12.18
C SER A 55 -2.84 -4.19 12.22
N GLU A 56 -3.79 -3.82 11.36
CA GLU A 56 -4.37 -2.48 11.31
C GLU A 56 -5.19 -2.14 12.56
N VAL A 57 -5.88 -3.11 13.15
CA VAL A 57 -6.79 -2.88 14.28
C VAL A 57 -6.07 -2.95 15.63
N VAL A 58 -5.31 -4.01 15.88
CA VAL A 58 -4.67 -4.27 17.19
C VAL A 58 -3.17 -4.56 17.11
N GLY A 59 -2.59 -4.68 15.91
CA GLY A 59 -1.16 -4.95 15.70
C GLY A 59 -0.33 -3.69 15.50
N GLN A 60 0.85 -3.85 14.91
CA GLN A 60 1.82 -2.75 14.70
C GLN A 60 1.27 -1.63 13.81
N ALA A 61 0.47 -1.98 12.82
CA ALA A 61 -0.11 -1.00 11.91
C ALA A 61 -1.16 -0.11 12.57
N SER A 62 -1.72 -0.50 13.72
CA SER A 62 -2.66 0.33 14.49
C SER A 62 -2.00 1.57 15.09
N TRP A 63 -0.69 1.54 15.35
CA TRP A 63 0.03 2.64 16.01
C TRP A 63 0.10 3.93 15.18
N SER A 64 0.03 3.81 13.86
CA SER A 64 0.00 4.94 12.93
C SER A 64 -1.43 5.34 12.51
N ARG A 65 -2.47 4.72 13.10
CA ARG A 65 -3.87 4.89 12.69
C ARG A 65 -4.75 5.49 13.78
N ARG A 66 -5.78 6.19 13.32
CA ARG A 66 -6.95 6.59 14.09
C ARG A 66 -8.16 5.95 13.41
N GLN A 67 -9.01 5.29 14.18
CA GLN A 67 -10.04 4.43 13.62
C GLN A 67 -11.34 4.54 14.38
N LEU A 68 -12.45 4.48 13.66
CA LEU A 68 -13.79 4.29 14.24
C LEU A 68 -14.56 3.25 13.46
N LEU A 69 -15.31 2.45 14.19
CA LEU A 69 -16.43 1.67 13.68
C LEU A 69 -17.72 2.46 13.87
N VAL A 70 -18.65 2.26 12.96
CA VAL A 70 -20.00 2.80 13.05
C VAL A 70 -21.03 1.71 12.77
N GLY A 71 -22.17 1.80 13.44
CA GLY A 71 -23.25 0.86 13.28
C GLY A 71 -24.53 1.33 13.97
N ASP A 72 -25.54 0.44 13.97
CA ASP A 72 -26.86 0.69 14.60
C ASP A 72 -26.95 0.19 16.05
N GLY A 73 -25.82 -0.18 16.64
CA GLY A 73 -25.70 -0.77 17.97
C GLY A 73 -25.98 -2.27 18.02
N ALA A 74 -26.47 -2.87 16.95
CA ALA A 74 -26.66 -4.31 16.81
C ALA A 74 -25.54 -4.98 15.98
N ARG A 75 -25.00 -4.26 14.99
CA ARG A 75 -23.91 -4.74 14.13
C ARG A 75 -23.06 -3.58 13.58
N THR A 76 -21.83 -3.91 13.22
CA THR A 76 -20.92 -3.03 12.48
C THR A 76 -21.43 -2.84 11.05
N ARG A 77 -21.53 -1.57 10.62
CA ARG A 77 -21.95 -1.19 9.26
C ARG A 77 -20.91 -0.39 8.50
N GLY A 78 -19.89 0.11 9.20
CA GLY A 78 -18.82 0.88 8.57
C GLY A 78 -17.58 0.98 9.43
N TRP A 79 -16.46 1.22 8.76
CA TRP A 79 -15.14 1.39 9.33
C TRP A 79 -14.41 2.52 8.62
N VAL A 80 -13.99 3.54 9.36
CA VAL A 80 -13.10 4.59 8.88
C VAL A 80 -11.73 4.46 9.55
N SER A 81 -10.67 4.59 8.76
CA SER A 81 -9.28 4.58 9.22
C SER A 81 -8.53 5.77 8.63
N VAL A 82 -7.81 6.50 9.49
CA VAL A 82 -6.94 7.62 9.13
C VAL A 82 -5.53 7.27 9.55
N GLN A 83 -4.65 7.06 8.58
CA GLN A 83 -3.27 6.62 8.80
C GLN A 83 -2.28 7.75 8.57
N ASP A 84 -1.40 7.99 9.54
CA ASP A 84 -0.22 8.81 9.37
C ASP A 84 0.82 8.10 8.49
N ARG A 85 1.02 8.61 7.27
CA ARG A 85 1.95 8.04 6.27
C ARG A 85 3.29 8.75 6.26
N ALA A 86 3.58 9.58 7.23
CA ALA A 86 4.78 10.42 7.24
C ALA A 86 4.87 11.43 6.06
N ALA A 87 5.94 12.22 6.03
CA ALA A 87 6.24 13.18 4.95
C ALA A 87 5.06 14.10 4.56
N GLY A 88 4.16 14.42 5.49
CA GLY A 88 3.01 15.30 5.24
C GLY A 88 1.85 14.63 4.51
N ARG A 89 1.78 13.30 4.53
CA ARG A 89 0.69 12.53 3.93
C ARG A 89 -0.09 11.75 4.98
N THR A 90 -1.38 11.67 4.76
CA THR A 90 -2.33 10.92 5.59
C THR A 90 -3.25 10.11 4.67
N THR A 91 -3.36 8.81 4.87
CA THR A 91 -4.28 7.97 4.09
C THR A 91 -5.61 7.85 4.82
N VAL A 92 -6.71 7.95 4.09
CA VAL A 92 -8.08 7.73 4.57
C VAL A 92 -8.68 6.55 3.86
N SER A 93 -9.16 5.57 4.64
CA SER A 93 -9.92 4.44 4.15
C SER A 93 -11.30 4.47 4.78
N LEU A 94 -12.34 4.32 3.98
CA LEU A 94 -13.74 4.24 4.42
C LEU A 94 -14.38 3.00 3.78
N TYR A 95 -14.81 2.08 4.62
CA TYR A 95 -15.62 0.91 4.27
C TYR A 95 -16.98 1.10 4.91
N LEU A 96 -18.03 1.20 4.11
CA LEU A 96 -19.37 1.53 4.59
C LEU A 96 -20.41 0.80 3.75
N GLU A 97 -21.34 0.09 4.39
CA GLU A 97 -22.47 -0.51 3.73
C GLU A 97 -23.26 0.55 2.93
N ARG A 98 -23.67 0.24 1.69
CA ARG A 98 -24.29 1.20 0.76
C ARG A 98 -25.82 1.33 0.92
N GLU A 99 -26.46 0.35 1.57
CA GLU A 99 -27.92 0.23 1.54
C GLU A 99 -28.72 0.95 2.64
N PRO A 100 -28.17 1.26 3.85
CA PRO A 100 -28.97 1.90 4.88
C PRO A 100 -29.44 3.30 4.48
N ASP A 101 -30.70 3.64 4.80
CA ASP A 101 -31.20 5.00 4.67
C ASP A 101 -30.33 5.97 5.47
N GLY A 102 -29.96 7.10 4.87
CA GLY A 102 -29.12 8.11 5.51
C GLY A 102 -27.64 7.85 5.47
N VAL A 103 -27.17 6.78 4.79
CA VAL A 103 -25.74 6.43 4.67
C VAL A 103 -24.88 7.58 4.12
N ASP A 104 -25.41 8.40 3.23
CA ASP A 104 -24.70 9.58 2.71
C ASP A 104 -24.33 10.58 3.82
N ARG A 105 -25.19 10.76 4.82
CA ARG A 105 -24.90 11.61 5.99
C ARG A 105 -23.87 10.97 6.91
N VAL A 106 -23.91 9.64 7.06
CA VAL A 106 -22.87 8.92 7.81
C VAL A 106 -21.52 9.06 7.13
N ALA A 107 -21.46 8.86 5.80
CA ALA A 107 -20.22 9.06 5.04
C ALA A 107 -19.67 10.48 5.19
N ALA A 108 -20.52 11.50 5.10
CA ALA A 108 -20.12 12.90 5.31
C ALA A 108 -19.53 13.12 6.71
N ALA A 109 -20.22 12.66 7.76
CA ALA A 109 -19.75 12.79 9.15
C ALA A 109 -18.41 12.07 9.39
N LEU A 110 -18.18 10.92 8.72
CA LEU A 110 -16.92 10.19 8.83
C LEU A 110 -15.76 10.87 8.08
N TYR A 111 -16.02 11.49 6.94
CA TYR A 111 -15.00 12.32 6.26
C TYR A 111 -14.68 13.59 7.02
N ASP A 112 -15.68 14.26 7.64
CA ASP A 112 -15.45 15.40 8.50
C ASP A 112 -14.62 15.02 9.73
N TRP A 113 -14.92 13.87 10.34
CA TRP A 113 -14.10 13.31 11.41
C TRP A 113 -12.66 13.02 10.94
N ALA A 114 -12.50 12.43 9.76
CA ALA A 114 -11.18 12.15 9.20
C ALA A 114 -10.35 13.42 8.99
N ASP A 115 -10.98 14.53 8.59
CA ASP A 115 -10.32 15.83 8.46
C ASP A 115 -9.76 16.34 9.77
N VAL A 116 -10.54 16.22 10.84
CA VAL A 116 -10.11 16.61 12.20
C VAL A 116 -8.91 15.76 12.63
N GLN A 117 -8.93 14.44 12.35
CA GLN A 117 -7.79 13.57 12.66
C GLN A 117 -6.56 13.92 11.81
N GLY A 118 -6.75 14.21 10.52
CA GLY A 118 -5.67 14.64 9.62
C GLY A 118 -5.01 15.94 10.10
N ALA A 119 -5.82 16.95 10.50
CA ALA A 119 -5.31 18.19 11.07
C ALA A 119 -4.52 17.95 12.38
N ALA A 120 -4.98 17.04 13.23
CA ALA A 120 -4.30 16.67 14.46
C ALA A 120 -2.94 15.97 14.17
N ILE A 121 -2.89 15.07 13.19
CA ILE A 121 -1.65 14.42 12.74
C ILE A 121 -0.67 15.47 12.19
N ALA A 122 -1.13 16.41 11.36
CA ALA A 122 -0.28 17.49 10.85
C ALA A 122 0.36 18.30 11.99
N ARG A 123 -0.43 18.68 13.03
CA ARG A 123 0.09 19.38 14.21
C ARG A 123 1.16 18.59 14.95
N LEU A 124 0.93 17.29 15.18
CA LEU A 124 1.90 16.43 15.85
C LEU A 124 3.22 16.34 15.09
N ARG A 125 3.14 16.40 13.78
CA ARG A 125 4.31 16.41 12.88
C ARG A 125 4.93 17.81 12.74
N GLY A 126 4.38 18.86 13.35
CA GLY A 126 4.84 20.22 13.18
C GLY A 126 4.64 20.78 11.77
N LEU A 127 3.63 20.29 11.06
CA LEU A 127 3.31 20.70 9.69
C LEU A 127 2.13 21.65 9.67
N GLU A 128 2.13 22.60 8.73
CA GLU A 128 1.00 23.52 8.52
C GLU A 128 -0.21 22.85 7.88
N ARG A 129 0.03 21.77 7.14
CA ARG A 129 -1.01 20.98 6.44
C ARG A 129 -0.58 19.53 6.26
N THR A 130 -1.55 18.66 6.02
CA THR A 130 -1.32 17.29 5.51
C THR A 130 -2.16 17.08 4.26
N ARG A 131 -1.66 16.24 3.36
CA ARG A 131 -2.44 15.73 2.24
C ARG A 131 -3.18 14.46 2.68
N MET A 132 -4.50 14.51 2.58
CA MET A 132 -5.38 13.37 2.79
C MET A 132 -5.54 12.62 1.48
N ASP A 133 -5.08 11.38 1.41
CA ASP A 133 -5.17 10.52 0.23
C ASP A 133 -6.21 9.41 0.46
N ALA A 134 -7.05 9.13 -0.53
CA ALA A 134 -8.00 8.01 -0.55
C ALA A 134 -7.89 7.25 -1.87
N SER A 135 -8.19 5.95 -1.84
CA SER A 135 -8.01 5.05 -2.99
C SER A 135 -9.26 4.19 -3.25
N PRO A 136 -10.38 4.79 -3.73
CA PRO A 136 -11.57 4.03 -4.10
C PRO A 136 -11.34 3.18 -5.35
N TYR A 137 -12.12 2.11 -5.52
CA TYR A 137 -12.21 1.42 -6.80
C TYR A 137 -12.73 2.36 -7.89
N ALA A 138 -12.18 2.26 -9.11
CA ALA A 138 -12.56 3.14 -10.21
C ALA A 138 -14.05 3.02 -10.60
N ASP A 139 -14.64 1.84 -10.40
CA ASP A 139 -16.04 1.56 -10.69
C ASP A 139 -16.97 1.82 -9.49
N ASP A 140 -16.42 2.17 -8.30
CA ASP A 140 -17.23 2.55 -7.13
C ASP A 140 -17.73 3.98 -7.24
N THR A 141 -18.83 4.17 -7.96
CA THR A 141 -19.43 5.49 -8.17
C THR A 141 -19.98 6.10 -6.89
N VAL A 142 -20.37 5.28 -5.90
CA VAL A 142 -20.90 5.74 -4.61
C VAL A 142 -19.79 6.34 -3.77
N GLN A 143 -18.70 5.62 -3.54
CA GLN A 143 -17.58 6.12 -2.76
C GLN A 143 -16.90 7.33 -3.43
N ARG A 144 -16.76 7.31 -4.76
CA ARG A 144 -16.28 8.48 -5.52
C ARG A 144 -17.19 9.69 -5.35
N GLY A 145 -18.50 9.47 -5.30
CA GLY A 145 -19.48 10.52 -5.01
C GLY A 145 -19.33 11.10 -3.60
N TRP A 146 -19.11 10.27 -2.60
CA TRP A 146 -18.81 10.72 -1.21
C TRP A 146 -17.53 11.53 -1.14
N LEU A 147 -16.44 11.03 -1.74
CA LEU A 147 -15.16 11.74 -1.81
C LEU A 147 -15.29 13.12 -2.48
N GLY A 148 -15.99 13.21 -3.62
CA GLY A 148 -16.21 14.48 -4.29
C GLY A 148 -16.99 15.48 -3.42
N ARG A 149 -18.04 15.02 -2.71
CA ARG A 149 -18.78 15.87 -1.75
C ARG A 149 -17.94 16.29 -0.54
N ALA A 150 -17.01 15.45 -0.11
CA ALA A 150 -16.05 15.75 0.96
C ALA A 150 -14.87 16.62 0.51
N GLY A 151 -14.85 17.10 -0.73
CA GLY A 151 -13.85 18.01 -1.28
C GLY A 151 -12.57 17.34 -1.78
N TYR A 152 -12.57 16.01 -1.96
CA TYR A 152 -11.45 15.32 -2.61
C TYR A 152 -11.53 15.48 -4.12
N GLU A 153 -10.37 15.56 -4.76
CA GLU A 153 -10.20 15.62 -6.20
C GLU A 153 -9.50 14.36 -6.71
N ARG A 154 -10.03 13.81 -7.82
CA ARG A 154 -9.38 12.70 -8.52
C ARG A 154 -8.06 13.12 -9.12
N ARG A 155 -7.03 12.28 -8.98
CA ARG A 155 -5.69 12.57 -9.51
C ARG A 155 -5.26 11.61 -10.59
N ARG A 156 -5.27 10.29 -10.32
CA ARG A 156 -4.74 9.25 -11.22
C ARG A 156 -5.50 7.93 -11.06
N GLY A 157 -5.31 7.07 -12.07
CA GLY A 157 -5.70 5.66 -12.02
C GLY A 157 -4.51 4.77 -11.67
N TRP A 158 -4.78 3.66 -10.99
CA TRP A 158 -3.81 2.64 -10.61
C TRP A 158 -4.28 1.28 -11.08
N LEU A 159 -3.48 0.64 -11.94
CA LEU A 159 -3.77 -0.71 -12.41
C LEU A 159 -3.22 -1.71 -11.39
N HIS A 160 -4.10 -2.47 -10.76
CA HIS A 160 -3.71 -3.64 -9.98
C HIS A 160 -3.57 -4.81 -10.93
N MET A 161 -2.36 -5.33 -11.05
CA MET A 161 -2.03 -6.32 -12.05
C MET A 161 -1.48 -7.59 -11.40
N THR A 162 -1.89 -8.74 -11.93
CA THR A 162 -1.42 -10.05 -11.48
C THR A 162 -0.87 -10.85 -12.66
N ARG A 163 0.16 -11.61 -12.39
CA ARG A 163 0.77 -12.58 -13.29
C ARG A 163 0.75 -13.96 -12.64
N PRO A 164 0.23 -15.00 -13.30
CA PRO A 164 0.37 -16.37 -12.82
C PRO A 164 1.84 -16.81 -12.81
N VAL A 165 2.20 -17.63 -11.83
CA VAL A 165 3.51 -18.28 -11.72
C VAL A 165 3.38 -19.72 -12.19
N VAL A 166 4.18 -20.08 -13.20
CA VAL A 166 4.19 -21.44 -13.75
C VAL A 166 5.44 -22.16 -13.23
N PRO A 167 5.30 -23.27 -12.50
CA PRO A 167 6.45 -24.06 -12.06
C PRO A 167 7.29 -24.54 -13.24
N GLY A 168 8.61 -24.33 -13.16
CA GLY A 168 9.53 -24.73 -14.23
C GLY A 168 9.52 -23.84 -15.48
N GLU A 169 8.88 -22.66 -15.41
CA GLU A 169 8.91 -21.67 -16.50
C GLU A 169 10.36 -21.26 -16.83
N ALA A 170 10.72 -21.34 -18.12
CA ALA A 170 12.02 -20.90 -18.62
C ALA A 170 12.07 -19.37 -18.70
N LEU A 171 12.55 -18.75 -17.63
CA LEU A 171 12.75 -17.30 -17.59
C LEU A 171 14.09 -16.90 -18.21
N PRO A 172 14.15 -15.78 -18.96
CA PRO A 172 15.39 -15.27 -19.54
C PRO A 172 16.48 -15.09 -18.47
N ALA A 173 17.74 -15.34 -18.86
CA ALA A 173 18.89 -15.04 -18.05
C ALA A 173 19.08 -13.51 -17.91
N LEU A 174 19.80 -13.09 -16.88
CA LEU A 174 20.23 -11.70 -16.75
C LEU A 174 21.09 -11.31 -17.95
N ARG A 175 20.99 -10.05 -18.36
CA ARG A 175 21.87 -9.52 -19.42
C ARG A 175 23.32 -9.45 -18.91
N GLU A 176 24.26 -9.56 -19.83
CA GLU A 176 25.67 -9.34 -19.52
C GLU A 176 25.86 -7.97 -18.86
N GLY A 177 26.74 -7.90 -17.87
CA GLY A 177 26.98 -6.69 -17.08
C GLY A 177 25.85 -6.35 -16.08
N VAL A 178 24.90 -7.24 -15.83
CA VAL A 178 23.85 -7.09 -14.81
C VAL A 178 23.92 -8.26 -13.83
N THR A 179 23.89 -7.99 -12.55
CA THR A 179 23.72 -9.00 -11.50
C THR A 179 22.60 -8.61 -10.54
N VAL A 180 21.94 -9.60 -9.97
CA VAL A 180 20.88 -9.42 -8.96
C VAL A 180 21.16 -10.33 -7.80
N ARG A 181 21.12 -9.78 -6.59
CA ARG A 181 21.24 -10.56 -5.36
C ARG A 181 20.21 -10.12 -4.33
N ARG A 182 19.89 -11.02 -3.41
CA ARG A 182 19.11 -10.64 -2.23
C ARG A 182 19.88 -9.65 -1.36
N VAL A 183 19.15 -8.85 -0.61
CA VAL A 183 19.68 -8.05 0.50
C VAL A 183 20.38 -9.01 1.48
N ALA A 184 21.62 -8.70 1.83
CA ALA A 184 22.40 -9.50 2.76
C ALA A 184 21.84 -9.41 4.19
N ARG A 185 21.90 -10.51 4.94
CA ARG A 185 21.35 -10.61 6.28
C ARG A 185 22.35 -11.22 7.24
N HIS A 186 22.26 -10.82 8.50
CA HIS A 186 22.93 -11.46 9.61
C HIS A 186 22.35 -12.87 9.86
N GLU A 187 23.02 -13.68 10.66
CA GLU A 187 22.56 -15.03 11.03
C GLU A 187 21.16 -15.04 11.68
N ASN A 188 20.82 -13.99 12.42
CA ASN A 188 19.50 -13.82 13.04
C ASN A 188 18.42 -13.34 12.07
N GLY A 189 18.71 -13.24 10.76
CA GLY A 189 17.76 -12.84 9.71
C GLY A 189 17.58 -11.33 9.52
N VAL A 190 18.18 -10.48 10.38
CA VAL A 190 18.12 -9.02 10.25
C VAL A 190 18.99 -8.58 9.06
N PRO A 191 18.50 -7.71 8.16
CA PRO A 191 19.27 -7.25 7.01
C PRO A 191 20.41 -6.32 7.42
N TYR A 192 21.48 -6.30 6.64
CA TYR A 192 22.55 -5.31 6.80
C TYR A 192 22.01 -3.91 6.48
N ALA A 193 22.23 -2.96 7.39
CA ALA A 193 21.78 -1.57 7.23
C ALA A 193 22.29 -0.93 5.94
N HIS A 194 23.52 -1.26 5.51
CA HIS A 194 24.09 -0.77 4.26
C HIS A 194 23.23 -1.13 3.04
N ASP A 195 22.80 -2.39 2.94
CA ASP A 195 21.96 -2.82 1.82
C ASP A 195 20.58 -2.16 1.85
N LEU A 196 19.98 -1.99 3.04
CA LEU A 196 18.71 -1.26 3.19
C LEU A 196 18.82 0.21 2.76
N GLN A 197 19.94 0.86 3.08
CA GLN A 197 20.21 2.23 2.65
C GLN A 197 20.38 2.30 1.13
N ILE A 198 21.01 1.30 0.49
CA ILE A 198 21.07 1.22 -0.97
C ILE A 198 19.67 1.08 -1.55
N VAL A 199 18.82 0.17 -1.03
CA VAL A 199 17.44 0.01 -1.47
C VAL A 199 16.70 1.34 -1.39
N HIS A 200 16.68 1.98 -0.22
CA HIS A 200 16.00 3.26 -0.01
C HIS A 200 16.48 4.32 -1.02
N ARG A 201 17.79 4.48 -1.17
CA ARG A 201 18.38 5.44 -2.14
C ARG A 201 17.95 5.13 -3.59
N MET A 202 18.00 3.86 -4.02
CA MET A 202 17.61 3.48 -5.38
C MET A 202 16.13 3.77 -5.66
N LEU A 203 15.26 3.54 -4.68
CA LEU A 203 13.85 3.85 -4.80
C LEU A 203 13.62 5.38 -4.82
N GLU A 204 14.23 6.14 -3.91
CA GLU A 204 14.12 7.60 -3.92
C GLU A 204 14.58 8.21 -5.24
N GLU A 205 15.76 7.82 -5.76
CA GLU A 205 16.28 8.30 -7.04
C GLU A 205 15.35 7.94 -8.22
N SER A 206 14.75 6.74 -8.18
CA SER A 206 13.85 6.27 -9.26
C SER A 206 12.52 7.00 -9.29
N PHE A 207 12.05 7.46 -8.14
CA PHE A 207 10.77 8.14 -7.98
C PHE A 207 10.88 9.67 -7.94
N GLN A 208 12.08 10.26 -8.11
CA GLN A 208 12.26 11.72 -8.10
C GLN A 208 11.39 12.46 -9.11
N ASP A 209 11.12 11.85 -10.27
CA ASP A 209 10.24 12.42 -11.30
C ASP A 209 8.78 12.04 -11.14
N HIS A 210 8.47 11.20 -10.17
CA HIS A 210 7.11 10.79 -9.92
C HIS A 210 6.34 11.96 -9.30
N PHE A 211 5.13 12.24 -9.79
CA PHE A 211 4.29 13.33 -9.29
C PHE A 211 4.03 13.25 -7.78
N ASN A 212 4.19 12.08 -7.20
CA ASN A 212 3.99 11.76 -5.79
C ASN A 212 5.34 11.66 -5.04
N SER A 213 6.39 12.31 -5.56
CA SER A 213 7.70 12.32 -4.91
C SER A 213 7.62 13.08 -3.59
N TYR A 214 7.41 12.38 -2.51
CA TYR A 214 7.67 12.85 -1.16
C TYR A 214 8.88 12.11 -0.62
N ARG A 215 9.70 12.80 0.15
CA ARG A 215 10.88 12.18 0.74
C ARG A 215 10.55 11.68 2.12
N GLU A 216 10.48 10.37 2.21
CA GLU A 216 10.36 9.65 3.46
C GLU A 216 11.78 9.45 4.04
N SER A 217 11.97 9.69 5.32
CA SER A 217 13.24 9.36 5.95
C SER A 217 13.46 7.84 5.98
N PHE A 218 14.73 7.40 6.01
CA PHE A 218 15.05 5.98 6.06
C PHE A 218 14.36 5.24 7.24
N PRO A 219 14.31 5.79 8.48
CA PRO A 219 13.56 5.15 9.57
C PRO A 219 12.05 5.02 9.28
N GLU A 220 11.41 6.03 8.70
CA GLU A 220 9.99 6.00 8.34
C GLU A 220 9.71 4.95 7.25
N PHE A 221 10.58 4.87 6.25
CA PHE A 221 10.51 3.85 5.19
C PHE A 221 10.54 2.43 5.79
N VAL A 222 11.52 2.14 6.65
CA VAL A 222 11.64 0.82 7.28
C VAL A 222 10.46 0.52 8.20
N GLN A 223 10.01 1.51 8.99
CA GLN A 223 8.88 1.35 9.91
C GLN A 223 7.61 1.01 9.15
N ARG A 224 7.30 1.74 8.10
CA ARG A 224 6.09 1.54 7.30
C ARG A 224 6.04 0.17 6.64
N LEU A 225 7.15 -0.31 6.09
CA LEU A 225 7.20 -1.64 5.48
C LEU A 225 7.02 -2.76 6.50
N ARG A 226 7.44 -2.55 7.75
CA ARG A 226 7.25 -3.52 8.82
C ARG A 226 5.85 -3.56 9.40
N GLU A 227 5.00 -2.59 9.08
CA GLU A 227 3.57 -2.62 9.46
C GLU A 227 2.81 -3.72 8.69
N ASP A 228 3.27 -4.08 7.50
CA ASP A 228 2.70 -5.16 6.69
C ASP A 228 3.09 -6.54 7.28
N PRO A 229 2.13 -7.38 7.71
CA PRO A 229 2.41 -8.74 8.18
C PRO A 229 3.00 -9.65 7.09
N GLY A 230 2.78 -9.33 5.82
CA GLY A 230 3.39 -10.00 4.66
C GLY A 230 4.86 -9.65 4.43
N HIS A 231 5.38 -8.63 5.15
CA HIS A 231 6.76 -8.20 5.02
C HIS A 231 7.77 -9.31 5.33
N ARG A 232 8.76 -9.47 4.47
CA ARG A 232 9.86 -10.45 4.63
C ARG A 232 11.17 -9.87 4.09
N TRP A 233 12.21 -9.82 4.91
CA TRP A 233 13.52 -9.32 4.49
C TRP A 233 14.17 -10.13 3.37
N ASP A 234 13.83 -11.40 3.22
CA ASP A 234 14.34 -12.28 2.17
C ASP A 234 13.59 -12.16 0.83
N HIS A 235 12.68 -11.20 0.74
CA HIS A 235 11.93 -10.82 -0.47
C HIS A 235 12.42 -9.50 -1.06
N TRP A 236 13.62 -9.06 -0.71
CA TRP A 236 14.21 -7.84 -1.20
C TRP A 236 15.48 -8.13 -1.99
N TRP A 237 15.61 -7.49 -3.16
CA TRP A 237 16.77 -7.66 -4.04
C TRP A 237 17.34 -6.33 -4.49
N LEU A 238 18.65 -6.35 -4.70
CA LEU A 238 19.43 -5.29 -5.30
C LEU A 238 19.98 -5.75 -6.64
N ALA A 239 19.89 -4.87 -7.65
CA ALA A 239 20.55 -5.05 -8.93
C ALA A 239 21.78 -4.16 -9.01
N PHE A 240 22.83 -4.69 -9.63
CA PHE A 240 24.08 -3.98 -9.87
C PHE A 240 24.46 -4.10 -11.35
N VAL A 241 25.19 -3.10 -11.84
CA VAL A 241 25.73 -3.07 -13.19
C VAL A 241 27.22 -2.77 -13.18
N HIS A 242 27.93 -3.20 -14.21
CA HIS A 242 29.29 -2.77 -14.50
C HIS A 242 29.47 -2.50 -16.01
N ASP A 243 30.41 -1.64 -16.41
CA ASP A 243 30.62 -1.21 -17.79
C ASP A 243 31.79 -1.92 -18.48
N GLY A 244 32.41 -2.90 -17.83
CA GLY A 244 33.49 -3.69 -18.42
C GLY A 244 34.30 -4.50 -17.40
N ALA A 245 35.17 -5.36 -17.89
CA ALA A 245 36.02 -6.18 -17.04
C ALA A 245 36.95 -5.29 -16.19
N GLY A 246 36.94 -5.52 -14.88
CA GLY A 246 37.79 -4.79 -13.91
C GLY A 246 37.15 -3.54 -13.33
N GLN A 247 35.92 -3.18 -13.68
CA GLN A 247 35.17 -2.11 -13.03
C GLN A 247 34.41 -2.64 -11.81
N GLU A 248 34.18 -1.75 -10.85
CA GLU A 248 33.35 -2.06 -9.68
C GLU A 248 31.86 -2.19 -10.06
N TRP A 249 31.15 -3.01 -9.31
CA TRP A 249 29.71 -3.15 -9.46
C TRP A 249 28.99 -1.99 -8.80
N GLU A 250 28.21 -1.24 -9.58
CA GLU A 250 27.45 -0.09 -9.08
C GLU A 250 25.97 -0.44 -8.86
N PRO A 251 25.37 0.01 -7.75
CA PRO A 251 23.92 -0.15 -7.54
C PRO A 251 23.12 0.48 -8.68
N ALA A 252 22.22 -0.30 -9.26
CA ALA A 252 21.47 0.07 -10.46
C ALA A 252 19.95 0.04 -10.27
N GLY A 253 19.48 -0.68 -9.26
CA GLY A 253 18.06 -0.78 -8.97
C GLY A 253 17.78 -1.62 -7.74
N ALA A 254 16.55 -1.56 -7.28
CA ALA A 254 16.06 -2.35 -6.17
C ALA A 254 14.62 -2.80 -6.42
N ILE A 255 14.25 -3.93 -5.82
CA ILE A 255 12.88 -4.41 -5.73
C ILE A 255 12.58 -4.86 -4.31
N VAL A 256 11.45 -4.43 -3.79
CA VAL A 256 10.93 -4.76 -2.46
C VAL A 256 9.64 -5.51 -2.67
N CYS A 257 9.53 -6.67 -2.07
CA CYS A 257 8.35 -7.49 -2.16
C CYS A 257 7.88 -7.95 -0.78
N SER A 258 6.58 -8.25 -0.71
CA SER A 258 5.89 -8.86 0.41
C SER A 258 5.19 -10.15 -0.01
N VAL A 259 4.56 -10.81 0.95
CA VAL A 259 3.72 -12.00 0.71
C VAL A 259 2.29 -11.53 0.48
N LEU A 260 1.67 -11.95 -0.61
CA LEU A 260 0.22 -11.89 -0.75
C LEU A 260 -0.42 -13.02 0.05
N ALA A 261 -1.46 -12.68 0.80
CA ALA A 261 -2.28 -13.65 1.49
C ALA A 261 -2.74 -14.79 0.57
N ALA A 262 -2.97 -15.95 1.16
CA ALA A 262 -3.45 -17.11 0.41
C ALA A 262 -4.77 -16.79 -0.31
N ASP A 263 -4.90 -17.29 -1.53
CA ASP A 263 -6.15 -17.25 -2.29
C ASP A 263 -7.15 -18.32 -1.81
N ASP A 264 -8.27 -18.44 -2.50
CA ASP A 264 -9.33 -19.40 -2.19
C ASP A 264 -8.83 -20.88 -2.27
N ALA A 265 -7.72 -21.14 -2.94
CA ALA A 265 -7.06 -22.44 -2.99
C ALA A 265 -6.05 -22.64 -1.84
N GLY A 266 -5.89 -21.67 -0.95
CA GLY A 266 -4.94 -21.70 0.17
C GLY A 266 -3.49 -21.47 -0.26
N VAL A 267 -3.23 -20.91 -1.44
CA VAL A 267 -1.88 -20.69 -1.96
C VAL A 267 -1.49 -19.21 -1.88
N GLU A 268 -0.36 -18.94 -1.20
CA GLU A 268 0.21 -17.58 -1.14
C GLU A 268 0.68 -17.06 -2.51
N GLY A 269 0.78 -15.74 -2.63
CA GLY A 269 1.43 -15.06 -3.73
C GLY A 269 2.62 -14.22 -3.29
N SER A 270 3.28 -13.58 -4.24
CA SER A 270 4.24 -12.50 -4.01
C SER A 270 3.64 -11.18 -4.47
N TYR A 271 3.98 -10.08 -3.79
CA TYR A 271 3.58 -8.73 -4.20
C TYR A 271 4.80 -7.85 -4.33
N VAL A 272 4.88 -7.10 -5.42
CA VAL A 272 5.92 -6.09 -5.64
C VAL A 272 5.44 -4.77 -5.07
N ASP A 273 5.94 -4.43 -3.88
CA ASP A 273 5.62 -3.16 -3.21
C ASP A 273 6.30 -1.99 -3.90
N TYR A 274 7.58 -2.17 -4.26
CA TYR A 274 8.37 -1.16 -4.94
C TYR A 274 9.36 -1.79 -5.90
N ILE A 275 9.49 -1.19 -7.07
CA ILE A 275 10.60 -1.45 -8.01
C ILE A 275 11.14 -0.13 -8.51
N GLY A 276 12.45 0.05 -8.44
CA GLY A 276 13.13 1.24 -8.92
C GLY A 276 14.40 0.90 -9.69
N VAL A 277 14.66 1.62 -10.78
CA VAL A 277 15.89 1.50 -11.57
C VAL A 277 16.47 2.89 -11.76
N ASN A 278 17.75 3.04 -11.39
CA ASN A 278 18.49 4.28 -11.59
C ASN A 278 18.49 4.68 -13.05
N ARG A 279 18.37 5.98 -13.35
CA ARG A 279 18.31 6.52 -14.71
C ARG A 279 19.51 6.11 -15.57
N ALA A 280 20.72 6.12 -14.99
CA ALA A 280 21.94 5.73 -15.69
C ALA A 280 21.97 4.25 -16.11
N ALA A 281 21.17 3.40 -15.42
CA ALA A 281 21.07 1.97 -15.70
C ALA A 281 19.86 1.59 -16.58
N ARG A 282 19.07 2.57 -17.03
CA ARG A 282 17.92 2.31 -17.93
C ARG A 282 18.38 1.72 -19.27
N GLY A 283 17.52 0.87 -19.87
CA GLY A 283 17.84 0.19 -21.14
C GLY A 283 18.75 -1.04 -21.00
N ARG A 284 19.40 -1.26 -19.84
CA ARG A 284 20.32 -2.38 -19.59
C ARG A 284 19.61 -3.68 -19.18
N GLY A 285 18.28 -3.68 -19.03
CA GLY A 285 17.51 -4.88 -18.67
C GLY A 285 17.34 -5.10 -17.15
N VAL A 286 17.74 -4.14 -16.32
CA VAL A 286 17.70 -4.22 -14.86
C VAL A 286 16.29 -4.50 -14.33
N ALA A 287 15.26 -3.76 -14.79
CA ALA A 287 13.88 -3.96 -14.35
C ALA A 287 13.38 -5.38 -14.67
N LYS A 288 13.60 -5.86 -15.90
CA LYS A 288 13.23 -7.24 -16.28
C LYS A 288 13.99 -8.27 -15.45
N GLY A 289 15.27 -8.04 -15.18
CA GLY A 289 16.09 -8.92 -14.34
C GLY A 289 15.54 -9.05 -12.92
N LEU A 290 15.18 -7.92 -12.30
CA LEU A 290 14.55 -7.89 -10.97
C LEU A 290 13.20 -8.63 -10.97
N LEU A 291 12.33 -8.36 -11.94
CA LEU A 291 11.02 -9.01 -12.06
C LEU A 291 11.14 -10.52 -12.30
N HIS A 292 12.04 -10.97 -13.19
CA HIS A 292 12.30 -12.41 -13.40
C HIS A 292 12.83 -13.08 -12.12
N THR A 293 13.62 -12.36 -11.32
CA THR A 293 14.11 -12.88 -10.03
C THR A 293 12.95 -13.10 -9.05
N VAL A 294 12.00 -12.18 -8.97
CA VAL A 294 10.80 -12.34 -8.12
C VAL A 294 9.90 -13.48 -8.60
N ILE A 295 9.70 -13.60 -9.92
CA ILE A 295 8.89 -14.71 -10.49
C ILE A 295 9.54 -16.06 -10.16
N ARG A 296 10.86 -16.18 -10.31
CA ARG A 296 11.60 -17.39 -9.96
C ARG A 296 11.52 -17.71 -8.48
N ASP A 297 11.72 -16.73 -7.61
CA ASP A 297 11.58 -16.90 -6.15
C ASP A 297 10.17 -17.33 -5.76
N ALA A 298 9.13 -16.75 -6.38
CA ALA A 298 7.75 -17.16 -6.18
C ALA A 298 7.52 -18.63 -6.57
N ALA A 299 8.03 -19.06 -7.73
CA ALA A 299 7.96 -20.45 -8.17
C ALA A 299 8.69 -21.41 -7.22
N GLU A 300 9.91 -21.06 -6.77
CA GLU A 300 10.69 -21.83 -5.80
C GLU A 300 9.99 -21.99 -4.45
N ARG A 301 9.16 -21.01 -4.06
CA ARG A 301 8.36 -21.04 -2.83
C ARG A 301 6.99 -21.70 -3.00
N GLY A 302 6.66 -22.19 -4.19
CA GLY A 302 5.37 -22.80 -4.48
C GLY A 302 4.21 -21.82 -4.55
N ARG A 303 4.48 -20.54 -4.78
CA ARG A 303 3.47 -19.49 -4.96
C ARG A 303 2.91 -19.52 -6.37
N ASN A 304 1.64 -19.17 -6.51
CA ASN A 304 0.92 -19.28 -7.78
C ASN A 304 0.79 -17.96 -8.55
N ARG A 305 1.16 -16.82 -7.94
CA ARG A 305 1.02 -15.50 -8.58
C ARG A 305 2.02 -14.48 -8.06
N VAL A 306 2.24 -13.44 -8.88
CA VAL A 306 2.94 -12.21 -8.50
C VAL A 306 2.06 -11.02 -8.85
N GLY A 307 1.69 -10.24 -7.83
CA GLY A 307 0.91 -9.01 -7.96
C GLY A 307 1.77 -7.75 -7.93
N LEU A 308 1.26 -6.67 -8.48
CA LEU A 308 1.81 -5.31 -8.37
C LEU A 308 0.74 -4.26 -8.67
N GLU A 309 1.05 -3.01 -8.34
CA GLU A 309 0.28 -1.84 -8.73
C GLU A 309 1.13 -0.91 -9.60
N VAL A 310 0.53 -0.32 -10.63
CA VAL A 310 1.20 0.62 -11.52
C VAL A 310 0.32 1.80 -11.91
N ASP A 311 0.92 2.98 -11.96
CA ASP A 311 0.28 4.22 -12.42
C ASP A 311 -0.19 4.06 -13.88
N ALA A 312 -1.51 4.12 -14.11
CA ALA A 312 -2.12 4.01 -15.44
C ALA A 312 -1.73 5.18 -16.36
N ASP A 313 -1.39 6.32 -15.76
CA ASP A 313 -1.04 7.56 -16.45
C ASP A 313 0.49 7.77 -16.49
N SER A 314 1.29 6.72 -16.22
CA SER A 314 2.74 6.82 -16.16
C SER A 314 3.36 7.23 -17.50
N PRO A 315 4.16 8.31 -17.54
CA PRO A 315 4.84 8.73 -18.77
C PRO A 315 5.87 7.71 -19.27
N THR A 316 6.27 6.76 -18.42
CA THR A 316 7.22 5.69 -18.78
C THR A 316 6.56 4.47 -19.39
N GLN A 317 5.23 4.44 -19.47
CA GLN A 317 4.44 3.29 -19.95
C GLN A 317 4.87 1.98 -19.26
N ALA A 318 5.02 2.04 -17.94
CA ALA A 318 5.49 0.89 -17.16
C ALA A 318 4.53 -0.31 -17.25
N ASP A 319 3.24 -0.06 -17.41
CA ASP A 319 2.22 -1.09 -17.65
C ASP A 319 2.49 -1.93 -18.91
N ALA A 320 2.99 -1.30 -19.99
CA ALA A 320 3.36 -2.02 -21.20
C ALA A 320 4.50 -3.02 -20.96
N LEU A 321 5.47 -2.66 -20.10
CA LEU A 321 6.52 -3.58 -19.67
C LEU A 321 5.90 -4.79 -18.98
N TYR A 322 5.04 -4.58 -17.97
CA TYR A 322 4.41 -5.67 -17.21
C TYR A 322 3.54 -6.54 -18.10
N ARG A 323 2.70 -5.96 -18.97
CA ARG A 323 1.91 -6.71 -19.96
C ARG A 323 2.79 -7.58 -20.86
N SER A 324 3.95 -7.05 -21.32
CA SER A 324 4.91 -7.80 -22.14
C SER A 324 5.54 -9.00 -21.42
N MET A 325 5.44 -9.03 -20.09
CA MET A 325 5.95 -10.11 -19.23
C MET A 325 4.83 -10.99 -18.66
N GLY A 326 3.58 -10.83 -19.12
CA GLY A 326 2.45 -11.68 -18.77
C GLY A 326 1.58 -11.22 -17.61
N TRP A 327 1.74 -9.97 -17.11
CA TRP A 327 0.79 -9.38 -16.17
C TRP A 327 -0.51 -8.94 -16.88
N ALA A 328 -1.64 -9.19 -16.25
CA ALA A 328 -2.95 -8.69 -16.65
C ALA A 328 -3.51 -7.77 -15.56
N THR A 329 -4.35 -6.81 -15.94
CA THR A 329 -5.05 -5.95 -14.97
C THR A 329 -6.24 -6.70 -14.41
N ASP A 330 -6.33 -6.81 -13.09
CA ASP A 330 -7.44 -7.43 -12.40
C ASP A 330 -8.53 -6.39 -12.09
N TYR A 331 -8.13 -5.26 -11.50
CA TYR A 331 -9.01 -4.14 -11.19
C TYR A 331 -8.22 -2.82 -11.20
N VAL A 332 -8.95 -1.72 -11.08
CA VAL A 332 -8.38 -0.36 -11.09
C VAL A 332 -8.86 0.38 -9.85
N THR A 333 -7.93 1.07 -9.18
CA THR A 333 -8.27 2.07 -8.16
C THR A 333 -7.91 3.46 -8.65
N GLU A 334 -8.43 4.47 -7.98
CA GLU A 334 -8.11 5.87 -8.27
C GLU A 334 -7.50 6.53 -7.04
N SER A 335 -6.47 7.35 -7.21
CA SER A 335 -6.04 8.23 -6.13
C SER A 335 -6.86 9.51 -6.13
N TRP A 336 -7.42 9.82 -4.97
CA TRP A 336 -8.14 11.04 -4.67
C TRP A 336 -7.44 11.74 -3.50
N PHE A 337 -7.37 13.07 -3.52
CA PHE A 337 -6.71 13.80 -2.45
C PHE A 337 -7.39 15.14 -2.16
N LYS A 338 -7.15 15.65 -0.96
CA LYS A 338 -7.35 17.03 -0.56
C LYS A 338 -6.28 17.45 0.45
N ASP A 339 -6.02 18.75 0.58
CA ASP A 339 -5.16 19.26 1.63
C ASP A 339 -6.03 19.69 2.83
N VAL A 340 -5.58 19.33 4.04
CA VAL A 340 -6.19 19.74 5.31
C VAL A 340 -5.18 20.53 6.10
N VAL A 341 -5.58 21.74 6.57
CA VAL A 341 -4.74 22.67 7.33
C VAL A 341 -4.75 22.28 8.81
N ALA A 342 -3.57 22.30 9.43
CA ALA A 342 -3.43 22.16 10.87
C ALA A 342 -3.93 23.46 11.55
N TRP A 343 -4.88 23.36 12.45
CA TRP A 343 -5.51 24.47 13.21
C TRP A 343 -5.28 24.34 14.71
#